data_231c1e110ba0c97d87a5ea3e8e1787f5
#
_entry.id   231c1e110ba0c97d87a5ea3e8e1787f5
#
_cell.length_a   1.000
_cell.length_b   1.000
_cell.length_c   1.000
_cell.angle_alpha   90.00
_cell.angle_beta   90.00
_cell.angle_gamma   90.00
#
_symmetry.space_group_name_H-M   'P 1'
#
loop_
_entity.id
_entity.type
_entity.pdbx_description
1 polymer ?
#
loop_
_entity_poly.entity_id
_entity_poly.type
_entity_poly.pdbx_seq_one_letter_code
_entity_poly.pdbx_strand_id
1 'polypeptide(L)'
;MLSLSESVVKIIENEQEAIIARSRVFELLITIISVLVIGYEVFVVMLPLMTRLRRSQQDSYVKNEKLNQLIGMIGHDLRSPLQNIKSRIQLIQMKTSKLNQSQADLEILMGSLESAEQIVQLMLDKNSEHQPKRQNSVLISQIINDVKRDLSPLIVSNRAEIYLSGNAEFEWNPTEIRLVFQNLVSNAIKYAKKGIPAQINIVITDTSSHLNITVSDNGMGISEEAQSIIFDYRSKGNLKEDKASFGIGLSHCKEIVSDLGGRIWVKSKSNSGSEFHLELPKR
;
A
#
# COMPACT_ATOMS: atom_id res chain seq x y z
N MET A 1 36.66 14.02 -95.25
CA MET A 1 35.61 14.76 -94.45
C MET A 1 34.71 13.81 -93.69
N LEU A 2 34.33 12.67 -94.21
CA LEU A 2 33.44 11.70 -93.52
C LEU A 2 34.01 11.12 -92.21
N SER A 3 35.32 10.81 -92.16
CA SER A 3 36.00 10.21 -91.01
C SER A 3 36.13 11.13 -89.80
N LEU A 4 36.17 12.45 -89.99
CA LEU A 4 36.19 13.42 -88.87
C LEU A 4 34.83 13.56 -88.22
N SER A 5 33.72 13.45 -88.97
CA SER A 5 32.35 13.51 -88.40
C SER A 5 32.03 12.27 -87.57
N GLU A 6 32.45 11.10 -87.98
CA GLU A 6 32.31 9.87 -87.24
C GLU A 6 33.06 9.88 -85.89
N SER A 7 34.27 10.43 -85.87
CA SER A 7 35.06 10.55 -84.66
C SER A 7 34.45 11.52 -83.66
N VAL A 8 33.87 12.63 -84.11
CA VAL A 8 33.18 13.62 -83.25
C VAL A 8 31.91 13.01 -82.65
N VAL A 9 31.11 12.30 -83.46
CA VAL A 9 29.90 11.62 -82.96
C VAL A 9 30.27 10.60 -81.89
N LYS A 10 31.30 9.80 -82.06
CA LYS A 10 31.73 8.81 -81.09
C LYS A 10 32.26 9.42 -79.78
N ILE A 11 32.86 10.59 -79.82
CA ILE A 11 33.28 11.32 -78.62
C ILE A 11 32.04 11.84 -77.87
N ILE A 12 31.08 12.37 -78.61
CA ILE A 12 29.82 12.86 -77.96
C ILE A 12 29.04 11.70 -77.35
N GLU A 13 28.94 10.54 -78.04
CA GLU A 13 28.28 9.34 -77.48
C GLU A 13 28.98 8.85 -76.23
N ASN A 14 30.33 8.76 -76.24
CA ASN A 14 31.06 8.37 -75.04
C ASN A 14 30.89 9.36 -73.85
N GLU A 15 30.88 10.67 -74.16
CA GLU A 15 30.58 11.65 -73.07
C GLU A 15 29.16 11.52 -72.53
N GLN A 16 28.14 11.30 -73.36
CA GLN A 16 26.79 11.05 -72.94
C GLN A 16 26.66 9.78 -72.09
N GLU A 17 27.28 8.67 -72.51
CA GLU A 17 27.31 7.45 -71.70
C GLU A 17 28.02 7.65 -70.38
N ALA A 18 29.11 8.41 -70.33
CA ALA A 18 29.78 8.74 -69.06
C ALA A 18 28.90 9.61 -68.11
N ILE A 19 28.17 10.56 -68.68
CA ILE A 19 27.20 11.39 -67.89
C ILE A 19 26.06 10.54 -67.33
N ILE A 20 25.50 9.65 -68.18
CA ILE A 20 24.42 8.74 -67.74
C ILE A 20 24.90 7.78 -66.64
N ALA A 21 26.13 7.21 -66.83
CA ALA A 21 26.71 6.34 -65.81
C ALA A 21 26.97 7.06 -64.49
N ARG A 22 27.47 8.31 -64.54
CA ARG A 22 27.60 9.16 -63.32
C ARG A 22 26.27 9.46 -62.66
N SER A 23 25.24 9.78 -63.44
CA SER A 23 23.85 10.03 -62.89
C SER A 23 23.30 8.80 -62.17
N ARG A 24 23.45 7.60 -62.76
CA ARG A 24 23.01 6.33 -62.10
C ARG A 24 23.76 6.05 -60.81
N VAL A 25 25.06 6.29 -60.76
CA VAL A 25 25.84 6.14 -59.53
C VAL A 25 25.36 7.12 -58.44
N PHE A 26 25.04 8.36 -58.84
CA PHE A 26 24.52 9.37 -57.93
C PHE A 26 23.12 9.00 -57.35
N GLU A 27 22.23 8.51 -58.20
CA GLU A 27 20.90 8.01 -57.78
C GLU A 27 21.04 6.82 -56.81
N LEU A 28 21.97 5.91 -57.05
CA LEU A 28 22.23 4.76 -56.22
C LEU A 28 22.75 5.20 -54.83
N LEU A 29 23.68 6.16 -54.79
CA LEU A 29 24.19 6.73 -53.54
C LEU A 29 23.11 7.41 -52.71
N ILE A 30 22.24 8.21 -53.35
CA ILE A 30 21.12 8.86 -52.68
C ILE A 30 20.18 7.81 -52.08
N THR A 31 19.86 6.76 -52.82
CA THR A 31 19.00 5.67 -52.36
C THR A 31 19.63 4.97 -51.15
N ILE A 32 20.90 4.65 -51.18
CA ILE A 32 21.63 4.02 -50.07
C ILE A 32 21.61 4.93 -48.82
N ILE A 33 21.89 6.21 -48.97
CA ILE A 33 21.88 7.18 -47.87
C ILE A 33 20.48 7.28 -47.30
N SER A 34 19.44 7.34 -48.12
CA SER A 34 18.04 7.40 -47.66
C SER A 34 17.66 6.15 -46.82
N VAL A 35 18.06 4.97 -47.26
CA VAL A 35 17.82 3.70 -46.51
C VAL A 35 18.57 3.70 -45.19
N LEU A 36 19.81 4.20 -45.16
CA LEU A 36 20.59 4.30 -43.91
C LEU A 36 19.98 5.28 -42.91
N VAL A 37 19.49 6.43 -43.42
CA VAL A 37 18.82 7.43 -42.54
C VAL A 37 17.53 6.86 -41.97
N ILE A 38 16.71 6.20 -42.79
CA ILE A 38 15.48 5.55 -42.31
C ILE A 38 15.82 4.45 -41.29
N GLY A 39 16.81 3.63 -41.57
CA GLY A 39 17.28 2.59 -40.65
C GLY A 39 17.75 3.17 -39.31
N TYR A 40 18.47 4.28 -39.34
CA TYR A 40 18.91 4.99 -38.14
C TYR A 40 17.72 5.53 -37.33
N GLU A 41 16.76 6.18 -37.98
CA GLU A 41 15.56 6.68 -37.30
C GLU A 41 14.73 5.57 -36.64
N VAL A 42 14.54 4.45 -37.33
CA VAL A 42 13.83 3.28 -36.76
C VAL A 42 14.59 2.70 -35.57
N PHE A 43 15.88 2.55 -35.68
CA PHE A 43 16.68 1.90 -34.63
C PHE A 43 16.90 2.80 -33.42
N VAL A 44 17.22 4.08 -33.61
CA VAL A 44 17.65 4.99 -32.53
C VAL A 44 16.47 5.73 -31.92
N VAL A 45 15.42 6.01 -32.67
CA VAL A 45 14.27 6.83 -32.20
C VAL A 45 13.06 5.96 -31.99
N MET A 46 12.63 5.21 -33.00
CA MET A 46 11.32 4.52 -32.96
C MET A 46 11.32 3.30 -32.05
N LEU A 47 12.37 2.48 -32.02
CA LEU A 47 12.45 1.30 -31.17
C LEU A 47 12.46 1.64 -29.67
N PRO A 48 13.28 2.59 -29.17
CA PRO A 48 13.23 2.99 -27.75
C PRO A 48 11.90 3.65 -27.36
N LEU A 49 11.30 4.43 -28.26
CA LEU A 49 10.00 5.05 -28.02
C LEU A 49 8.91 3.98 -27.87
N MET A 50 8.87 3.01 -28.77
CA MET A 50 7.93 1.89 -28.70
C MET A 50 8.10 1.04 -27.44
N THR A 51 9.33 0.78 -27.03
CA THR A 51 9.58 0.04 -25.78
C THR A 51 9.14 0.81 -24.54
N ARG A 52 9.34 2.12 -24.51
CA ARG A 52 8.83 2.99 -23.43
C ARG A 52 7.29 3.03 -23.40
N LEU A 53 6.66 3.16 -24.57
CA LEU A 53 5.20 3.15 -24.66
C LEU A 53 4.61 1.81 -24.20
N ARG A 54 5.18 0.69 -24.64
CA ARG A 54 4.75 -0.64 -24.19
C ARG A 54 4.89 -0.83 -22.67
N ARG A 55 6.02 -0.40 -22.09
CA ARG A 55 6.21 -0.45 -20.63
C ARG A 55 5.15 0.40 -19.91
N SER A 56 4.94 1.64 -20.34
CA SER A 56 3.92 2.51 -19.74
C SER A 56 2.51 1.94 -19.84
N GLN A 57 2.15 1.32 -20.98
CA GLN A 57 0.85 0.64 -21.13
C GLN A 57 0.74 -0.59 -20.24
N GLN A 58 1.79 -1.38 -20.12
CA GLN A 58 1.82 -2.57 -19.29
C GLN A 58 1.74 -2.22 -17.80
N ASP A 59 2.43 -1.16 -17.37
CA ASP A 59 2.33 -0.64 -16.00
C ASP A 59 0.93 -0.12 -15.69
N SER A 60 0.29 0.57 -16.64
CA SER A 60 -1.11 1.03 -16.50
C SER A 60 -2.09 -0.14 -16.44
N TYR A 61 -1.88 -1.18 -17.25
CA TYR A 61 -2.72 -2.38 -17.23
C TYR A 61 -2.61 -3.12 -15.90
N VAL A 62 -1.40 -3.34 -15.40
CA VAL A 62 -1.17 -4.00 -14.10
C VAL A 62 -1.77 -3.18 -12.95
N LYS A 63 -1.65 -1.85 -13.00
CA LYS A 63 -2.29 -0.96 -12.01
C LYS A 63 -3.81 -1.05 -12.03
N ASN A 64 -4.43 -1.07 -13.23
CA ASN A 64 -5.88 -1.21 -13.37
C ASN A 64 -6.37 -2.59 -12.91
N GLU A 65 -5.63 -3.64 -13.19
CA GLU A 65 -5.97 -4.98 -12.73
C GLU A 65 -5.91 -5.09 -11.20
N LYS A 66 -4.87 -4.54 -10.58
CA LYS A 66 -4.77 -4.42 -9.11
C LYS A 66 -5.91 -3.60 -8.53
N LEU A 67 -6.27 -2.48 -9.16
CA LEU A 67 -7.39 -1.64 -8.74
C LEU A 67 -8.72 -2.41 -8.79
N ASN A 68 -8.97 -3.14 -9.87
CA ASN A 68 -10.19 -3.94 -10.03
C ASN A 68 -10.25 -5.09 -9.01
N GLN A 69 -9.13 -5.75 -8.72
CA GLN A 69 -9.05 -6.76 -7.68
C GLN A 69 -9.33 -6.16 -6.29
N LEU A 70 -8.77 -4.98 -6.00
CA LEU A 70 -9.04 -4.25 -4.77
C LEU A 70 -10.52 -3.86 -4.66
N ILE A 71 -11.12 -3.28 -5.69
CA ILE A 71 -12.55 -2.91 -5.71
C ILE A 71 -13.42 -4.16 -5.48
N GLY A 72 -13.09 -5.30 -6.09
CA GLY A 72 -13.81 -6.57 -5.88
C GLY A 72 -13.71 -7.07 -4.44
N MET A 73 -12.51 -7.08 -3.85
CA MET A 73 -12.29 -7.46 -2.46
C MET A 73 -13.05 -6.53 -1.50
N ILE A 74 -12.94 -5.25 -1.71
CA ILE A 74 -13.56 -4.22 -0.88
C ILE A 74 -15.09 -4.29 -0.97
N GLY A 75 -15.64 -4.45 -2.17
CA GLY A 75 -17.09 -4.62 -2.33
C GLY A 75 -17.64 -5.83 -1.59
N HIS A 76 -16.87 -6.91 -1.52
CA HIS A 76 -17.20 -8.09 -0.72
C HIS A 76 -17.07 -7.79 0.78
N ASP A 77 -16.01 -7.09 1.19
CA ASP A 77 -15.64 -6.86 2.58
C ASP A 77 -16.51 -5.79 3.26
N LEU A 78 -16.94 -4.78 2.51
CA LEU A 78 -17.96 -3.83 2.95
C LEU A 78 -19.34 -4.46 3.06
N ARG A 79 -19.68 -5.44 2.21
CA ARG A 79 -20.99 -6.10 2.26
C ARG A 79 -21.22 -6.81 3.59
N SER A 80 -20.20 -7.42 4.18
CA SER A 80 -20.30 -8.15 5.46
C SER A 80 -20.68 -7.24 6.63
N PRO A 81 -19.94 -6.14 6.95
CA PRO A 81 -20.31 -5.24 8.03
C PRO A 81 -21.64 -4.53 7.77
N LEU A 82 -21.92 -4.11 6.52
CA LEU A 82 -23.21 -3.49 6.18
C LEU A 82 -24.38 -4.45 6.36
N GLN A 83 -24.21 -5.72 6.04
CA GLN A 83 -25.24 -6.73 6.22
C GLN A 83 -25.46 -7.03 7.71
N ASN A 84 -24.41 -7.03 8.53
CA ASN A 84 -24.52 -7.13 9.98
C ASN A 84 -25.25 -5.93 10.58
N ILE A 85 -24.92 -4.71 10.18
CA ILE A 85 -25.62 -3.49 10.58
C ILE A 85 -27.10 -3.59 10.23
N LYS A 86 -27.42 -3.94 8.98
CA LYS A 86 -28.82 -4.08 8.52
C LYS A 86 -29.60 -5.12 9.32
N SER A 87 -29.01 -6.29 9.53
CA SER A 87 -29.66 -7.38 10.30
C SER A 87 -29.91 -6.98 11.76
N ARG A 88 -28.97 -6.24 12.38
CA ARG A 88 -29.13 -5.77 13.78
C ARG A 88 -30.15 -4.67 13.90
N ILE A 89 -30.20 -3.71 12.98
CA ILE A 89 -31.25 -2.70 12.94
C ILE A 89 -32.63 -3.37 12.83
N GLN A 90 -32.77 -4.39 11.97
CA GLN A 90 -34.02 -5.13 11.84
C GLN A 90 -34.40 -5.85 13.14
N LEU A 91 -33.44 -6.45 13.85
CA LEU A 91 -33.68 -7.09 15.14
C LEU A 91 -34.07 -6.08 16.23
N ILE A 92 -33.47 -4.91 16.28
CA ILE A 92 -33.83 -3.82 17.19
C ILE A 92 -35.25 -3.34 16.88
N GLN A 93 -35.62 -3.14 15.63
CA GLN A 93 -36.97 -2.76 15.23
C GLN A 93 -38.03 -3.79 15.60
N MET A 94 -37.69 -5.08 15.58
CA MET A 94 -38.61 -6.17 15.97
C MET A 94 -38.73 -6.37 17.50
N LYS A 95 -37.77 -5.86 18.27
CA LYS A 95 -37.68 -6.10 19.74
C LYS A 95 -37.85 -4.84 20.56
N THR A 96 -38.95 -4.16 20.43
CA THR A 96 -39.27 -2.91 21.21
C THR A 96 -39.41 -3.11 22.73
N SER A 97 -39.10 -4.27 23.32
CA SER A 97 -39.52 -4.58 24.69
C SER A 97 -38.46 -5.04 25.70
N LYS A 98 -37.14 -5.04 25.42
CA LYS A 98 -36.13 -5.42 26.44
C LYS A 98 -34.85 -4.58 26.36
N LEU A 99 -34.64 -3.68 27.32
CA LEU A 99 -33.51 -2.73 27.40
C LEU A 99 -32.12 -3.39 27.41
N ASN A 100 -31.94 -4.53 28.05
CA ASN A 100 -30.61 -5.16 28.20
C ASN A 100 -30.06 -5.83 26.91
N GLN A 101 -30.91 -6.12 25.93
CA GLN A 101 -30.50 -6.72 24.67
C GLN A 101 -30.12 -5.66 23.64
N SER A 102 -30.53 -4.40 23.85
CA SER A 102 -30.17 -3.26 23.00
C SER A 102 -28.69 -2.88 23.08
N GLN A 103 -28.07 -3.09 24.25
CA GLN A 103 -26.67 -2.67 24.46
C GLN A 103 -25.68 -3.59 23.74
N ALA A 104 -25.87 -4.90 23.79
CA ALA A 104 -25.09 -5.87 23.07
C ALA A 104 -25.26 -5.73 21.54
N ASP A 105 -26.47 -5.41 21.09
CA ASP A 105 -26.74 -5.18 19.67
C ASP A 105 -26.09 -3.88 19.16
N LEU A 106 -26.04 -2.83 20.00
CA LEU A 106 -25.33 -1.58 19.72
C LEU A 106 -23.81 -1.77 19.63
N GLU A 107 -23.21 -2.56 20.52
CA GLU A 107 -21.78 -2.87 20.49
C GLU A 107 -21.38 -3.58 19.18
N ILE A 108 -22.21 -4.52 18.71
CA ILE A 108 -21.97 -5.22 17.43
C ILE A 108 -22.17 -4.28 16.24
N LEU A 109 -23.12 -3.37 16.31
CA LEU A 109 -23.30 -2.33 15.26
C LEU A 109 -22.09 -1.41 15.18
N MET A 110 -21.59 -0.94 16.33
CA MET A 110 -20.41 -0.09 16.40
C MET A 110 -19.18 -0.80 15.87
N GLY A 111 -18.93 -2.05 16.24
CA GLY A 111 -17.82 -2.84 15.72
C GLY A 111 -17.91 -3.08 14.20
N SER A 112 -19.13 -3.22 13.66
CA SER A 112 -19.35 -3.35 12.22
C SER A 112 -19.10 -2.04 11.46
N LEU A 113 -19.46 -0.92 12.07
CA LEU A 113 -19.19 0.42 11.52
C LEU A 113 -17.70 0.73 11.51
N GLU A 114 -17.01 0.49 12.64
CA GLU A 114 -15.55 0.64 12.76
C GLU A 114 -14.79 -0.16 11.69
N SER A 115 -15.25 -1.36 11.42
CA SER A 115 -14.66 -2.21 10.37
C SER A 115 -14.91 -1.67 8.97
N ALA A 116 -16.10 -1.11 8.72
CA ALA A 116 -16.39 -0.45 7.44
C ALA A 116 -15.55 0.81 7.25
N GLU A 117 -15.35 1.61 8.30
CA GLU A 117 -14.48 2.79 8.29
C GLU A 117 -13.02 2.41 8.00
N GLN A 118 -12.50 1.35 8.62
CA GLN A 118 -11.15 0.84 8.33
C GLN A 118 -10.98 0.44 6.86
N ILE A 119 -11.98 -0.22 6.27
CA ILE A 119 -11.95 -0.61 4.85
C ILE A 119 -11.94 0.64 3.95
N VAL A 120 -12.76 1.65 4.26
CA VAL A 120 -12.78 2.92 3.52
C VAL A 120 -11.43 3.65 3.63
N GLN A 121 -10.83 3.66 4.82
CA GLN A 121 -9.53 4.27 5.03
C GLN A 121 -8.42 3.60 4.21
N LEU A 122 -8.42 2.27 4.17
CA LEU A 122 -7.53 1.49 3.30
C LEU A 122 -7.66 1.88 1.81
N MET A 123 -8.89 2.16 1.36
CA MET A 123 -9.12 2.63 -0.02
C MET A 123 -8.53 4.00 -0.28
N LEU A 124 -8.71 4.93 0.64
CA LEU A 124 -8.23 6.30 0.51
C LEU A 124 -6.70 6.34 0.51
N ASP A 125 -6.07 5.54 1.35
CA ASP A 125 -4.60 5.47 1.47
C ASP A 125 -3.95 4.88 0.21
N LYS A 126 -4.54 3.84 -0.39
CA LYS A 126 -4.06 3.27 -1.67
C LYS A 126 -4.24 4.19 -2.87
N ASN A 127 -5.26 5.06 -2.87
CA ASN A 127 -5.44 6.07 -3.92
C ASN A 127 -4.49 7.27 -3.79
N SER A 128 -3.89 7.48 -2.65
CA SER A 128 -2.92 8.58 -2.41
C SER A 128 -1.49 8.27 -2.89
N GLU A 129 -1.22 7.09 -3.46
CA GLU A 129 0.09 6.70 -4.03
C GLU A 129 0.60 7.62 -5.16
N HIS A 130 -0.21 8.54 -5.67
CA HIS A 130 0.15 9.44 -6.77
C HIS A 130 0.64 10.82 -6.31
N GLN A 131 0.64 11.13 -5.03
CA GLN A 131 1.32 12.32 -4.54
C GLN A 131 2.72 11.95 -4.06
N PRO A 132 3.78 12.72 -4.44
CA PRO A 132 5.10 12.52 -3.87
C PRO A 132 4.95 12.61 -2.35
N LYS A 133 5.10 11.46 -1.66
CA LYS A 133 5.03 11.39 -0.19
C LYS A 133 6.06 12.39 0.34
N ARG A 134 5.63 13.57 0.78
CA ARG A 134 6.51 14.48 1.53
C ARG A 134 6.87 13.73 2.80
N GLN A 135 8.08 13.24 2.86
CA GLN A 135 8.67 12.70 4.07
C GLN A 135 8.91 13.91 4.98
N ASN A 136 7.96 14.18 5.86
CA ASN A 136 8.14 15.17 6.89
C ASN A 136 8.76 14.47 8.09
N SER A 137 9.76 15.12 8.69
CA SER A 137 10.27 14.66 9.98
C SER A 137 9.16 14.67 11.02
N VAL A 138 8.93 13.54 11.67
CA VAL A 138 7.82 13.31 12.59
C VAL A 138 8.36 12.88 13.94
N LEU A 139 7.90 13.57 14.99
CA LEU A 139 8.20 13.19 16.35
C LEU A 139 7.17 12.16 16.82
N ILE A 140 7.62 10.94 17.15
CA ILE A 140 6.71 9.83 17.49
C ILE A 140 5.83 10.16 18.69
N SER A 141 6.34 10.91 19.67
CA SER A 141 5.54 11.35 20.82
C SER A 141 4.32 12.18 20.41
N GLN A 142 4.41 12.98 19.35
CA GLN A 142 3.27 13.74 18.83
C GLN A 142 2.22 12.82 18.24
N ILE A 143 2.63 11.82 17.45
CA ILE A 143 1.72 10.82 16.90
C ILE A 143 1.01 10.05 18.02
N ILE A 144 1.74 9.62 19.06
CA ILE A 144 1.14 8.92 20.20
C ILE A 144 0.12 9.80 20.94
N ASN A 145 0.42 11.09 21.09
CA ASN A 145 -0.54 12.02 21.70
C ASN A 145 -1.81 12.21 20.84
N ASP A 146 -1.67 12.22 19.52
CA ASP A 146 -2.81 12.26 18.61
C ASP A 146 -3.63 10.97 18.71
N VAL A 147 -2.98 9.80 18.73
CA VAL A 147 -3.65 8.50 18.94
C VAL A 147 -4.39 8.46 20.28
N LYS A 148 -3.78 8.94 21.38
CA LYS A 148 -4.45 9.04 22.69
C LYS A 148 -5.71 9.90 22.63
N ARG A 149 -5.68 11.00 21.87
CA ARG A 149 -6.82 11.90 21.69
C ARG A 149 -7.94 11.22 20.91
N ASP A 150 -7.61 10.55 19.82
CA ASP A 150 -8.58 9.85 18.98
C ASP A 150 -9.26 8.70 19.72
N LEU A 151 -8.49 7.95 20.50
CA LEU A 151 -8.97 6.81 21.27
C LEU A 151 -9.49 7.20 22.67
N SER A 152 -9.60 8.51 22.99
CA SER A 152 -9.96 8.97 24.33
C SER A 152 -11.29 8.37 24.84
N PRO A 153 -12.37 8.20 24.05
CA PRO A 153 -13.59 7.54 24.53
C PRO A 153 -13.31 6.08 24.93
N LEU A 154 -12.50 5.36 24.16
CA LEU A 154 -12.16 3.97 24.42
C LEU A 154 -11.26 3.83 25.64
N ILE A 155 -10.29 4.74 25.80
CA ILE A 155 -9.39 4.80 26.95
C ILE A 155 -10.18 5.03 28.23
N VAL A 156 -11.07 6.01 28.24
CA VAL A 156 -11.89 6.35 29.42
C VAL A 156 -12.84 5.22 29.79
N SER A 157 -13.57 4.65 28.83
CA SER A 157 -14.54 3.59 29.07
C SER A 157 -13.88 2.31 29.63
N ASN A 158 -12.67 1.99 29.22
CA ASN A 158 -11.92 0.81 29.65
C ASN A 158 -10.89 1.10 30.76
N ARG A 159 -10.81 2.35 31.25
CA ARG A 159 -9.82 2.79 32.24
C ARG A 159 -8.39 2.42 31.82
N ALA A 160 -8.10 2.56 30.53
CA ALA A 160 -6.81 2.18 29.99
C ALA A 160 -5.71 3.20 30.35
N GLU A 161 -4.52 2.71 30.60
CA GLU A 161 -3.33 3.50 30.93
C GLU A 161 -2.28 3.28 29.84
N ILE A 162 -1.77 4.38 29.24
CA ILE A 162 -0.80 4.33 28.16
C ILE A 162 0.47 5.08 28.57
N TYR A 163 1.56 4.33 28.68
CA TYR A 163 2.88 4.83 29.03
C TYR A 163 3.77 4.88 27.81
N LEU A 164 4.54 5.95 27.68
CA LEU A 164 5.52 6.14 26.58
C LEU A 164 6.90 6.30 27.20
N SER A 165 7.85 5.48 26.76
CA SER A 165 9.26 5.58 27.12
C SER A 165 10.14 5.72 25.88
N GLY A 166 11.02 6.69 25.87
CA GLY A 166 11.83 7.05 24.70
C GLY A 166 11.07 7.94 23.73
N ASN A 167 11.78 8.45 22.75
CA ASN A 167 11.24 9.26 21.64
C ASN A 167 12.24 9.23 20.49
N ALA A 168 11.75 9.44 19.28
CA ALA A 168 12.58 9.56 18.09
C ALA A 168 11.91 10.44 17.07
N GLU A 169 12.74 11.04 16.25
CA GLU A 169 12.33 11.76 15.06
C GLU A 169 12.63 10.89 13.84
N PHE A 170 11.66 10.79 12.94
CA PHE A 170 11.77 9.94 11.77
C PHE A 170 11.03 10.54 10.57
N GLU A 171 11.56 10.31 9.35
CA GLU A 171 10.96 10.83 8.12
C GLU A 171 9.97 9.82 7.55
N TRP A 172 8.71 9.90 7.97
CA TRP A 172 7.62 9.05 7.50
C TRP A 172 6.36 9.83 7.17
N ASN A 173 5.41 9.14 6.50
CA ASN A 173 4.06 9.65 6.41
C ASN A 173 3.38 9.56 7.80
N PRO A 174 3.04 10.69 8.43
CA PRO A 174 2.46 10.71 9.78
C PRO A 174 1.15 9.92 9.87
N THR A 175 0.35 9.93 8.80
CA THR A 175 -0.95 9.24 8.74
C THR A 175 -0.78 7.73 8.79
N GLU A 176 0.18 7.17 8.04
CA GLU A 176 0.45 5.73 8.03
C GLU A 176 0.92 5.23 9.41
N ILE A 177 1.83 5.96 10.03
CA ILE A 177 2.33 5.60 11.37
C ILE A 177 1.25 5.75 12.45
N ARG A 178 0.42 6.79 12.35
CA ARG A 178 -0.73 6.96 13.24
C ARG A 178 -1.69 5.79 13.15
N LEU A 179 -1.98 5.28 11.94
CA LEU A 179 -2.81 4.09 11.74
C LEU A 179 -2.21 2.84 12.39
N VAL A 180 -0.89 2.63 12.28
CA VAL A 180 -0.22 1.51 12.95
C VAL A 180 -0.41 1.60 14.46
N PHE A 181 -0.14 2.75 15.08
CA PHE A 181 -0.32 2.92 16.53
C PHE A 181 -1.80 2.83 16.95
N GLN A 182 -2.73 3.41 16.19
CA GLN A 182 -4.17 3.28 16.45
C GLN A 182 -4.59 1.81 16.49
N ASN A 183 -4.17 1.01 15.51
CA ASN A 183 -4.49 -0.43 15.48
C ASN A 183 -3.90 -1.18 16.67
N LEU A 184 -2.63 -0.96 17.01
CA LEU A 184 -1.98 -1.66 18.10
C LEU A 184 -2.56 -1.28 19.46
N VAL A 185 -2.79 0.02 19.71
CA VAL A 185 -3.35 0.53 20.96
C VAL A 185 -4.81 0.14 21.13
N SER A 186 -5.62 0.27 20.07
CA SER A 186 -7.03 -0.15 20.13
C SER A 186 -7.17 -1.66 20.37
N ASN A 187 -6.32 -2.49 19.75
CA ASN A 187 -6.27 -3.93 20.03
C ASN A 187 -5.89 -4.21 21.47
N ALA A 188 -4.89 -3.54 22.03
CA ALA A 188 -4.48 -3.71 23.42
C ALA A 188 -5.62 -3.39 24.40
N ILE A 189 -6.43 -2.36 24.14
CA ILE A 189 -7.59 -2.01 24.95
C ILE A 189 -8.71 -3.04 24.76
N LYS A 190 -9.00 -3.43 23.53
CA LYS A 190 -10.09 -4.34 23.17
C LYS A 190 -9.89 -5.74 23.74
N TYR A 191 -8.66 -6.23 23.75
CA TYR A 191 -8.31 -7.56 24.26
C TYR A 191 -7.78 -7.55 25.69
N ALA A 192 -8.10 -6.50 26.45
CA ALA A 192 -7.82 -6.46 27.87
C ALA A 192 -8.59 -7.54 28.63
N LYS A 193 -8.04 -7.99 29.75
CA LYS A 193 -8.72 -8.95 30.66
C LYS A 193 -9.92 -8.29 31.31
N LYS A 194 -11.02 -9.00 31.39
CA LYS A 194 -12.26 -8.50 32.04
C LYS A 194 -11.97 -8.06 33.46
N GLY A 195 -12.36 -6.84 33.83
CA GLY A 195 -12.19 -6.27 35.15
C GLY A 195 -10.79 -5.78 35.49
N ILE A 196 -9.83 -5.88 34.59
CA ILE A 196 -8.46 -5.38 34.77
C ILE A 196 -8.25 -4.23 33.79
N PRO A 197 -7.85 -3.03 34.25
CA PRO A 197 -7.51 -1.93 33.36
C PRO A 197 -6.43 -2.34 32.36
N ALA A 198 -6.57 -1.94 31.11
CA ALA A 198 -5.57 -2.14 30.10
C ALA A 198 -4.34 -1.28 30.41
N GLN A 199 -3.18 -1.91 30.55
CA GLN A 199 -1.90 -1.23 30.71
C GLN A 199 -1.09 -1.44 29.45
N ILE A 200 -0.75 -0.34 28.76
CA ILE A 200 -0.09 -0.34 27.47
C ILE A 200 1.23 0.42 27.61
N ASN A 201 2.33 -0.26 27.37
CA ASN A 201 3.67 0.35 27.42
C ASN A 201 4.20 0.46 26.00
N ILE A 202 4.54 1.65 25.55
CA ILE A 202 5.18 1.93 24.28
C ILE A 202 6.63 2.31 24.55
N VAL A 203 7.55 1.50 24.09
CA VAL A 203 8.99 1.74 24.25
C VAL A 203 9.60 2.02 22.89
N ILE A 204 10.30 3.14 22.78
CA ILE A 204 11.00 3.56 21.57
C ILE A 204 12.49 3.52 21.84
N THR A 205 13.21 2.73 21.05
CA THR A 205 14.67 2.62 21.08
C THR A 205 15.23 3.07 19.75
N ASP A 206 15.90 4.20 19.76
CA ASP A 206 16.53 4.78 18.61
C ASP A 206 17.99 4.34 18.53
N THR A 207 18.33 3.59 17.45
CA THR A 207 19.71 3.16 17.17
C THR A 207 20.25 3.88 15.93
N SER A 208 21.53 3.72 15.64
CA SER A 208 22.17 4.33 14.47
C SER A 208 21.59 3.85 13.13
N SER A 209 21.06 2.64 13.05
CA SER A 209 20.59 2.02 11.81
C SER A 209 19.09 1.75 11.77
N HIS A 210 18.45 1.60 12.92
CA HIS A 210 17.05 1.22 13.03
C HIS A 210 16.34 1.97 14.15
N LEU A 211 15.06 2.16 13.97
CA LEU A 211 14.14 2.54 15.02
C LEU A 211 13.35 1.31 15.46
N ASN A 212 13.50 0.94 16.73
CA ASN A 212 12.78 -0.16 17.32
C ASN A 212 11.66 0.37 18.20
N ILE A 213 10.46 -0.13 17.98
CA ILE A 213 9.27 0.24 18.74
C ILE A 213 8.65 -1.04 19.29
N THR A 214 8.39 -1.07 20.58
CA THR A 214 7.69 -2.17 21.25
C THR A 214 6.42 -1.64 21.88
N VAL A 215 5.29 -2.25 21.54
CA VAL A 215 3.98 -1.97 22.16
C VAL A 215 3.58 -3.22 22.94
N SER A 216 3.59 -3.15 24.28
CA SER A 216 3.24 -4.26 25.15
C SER A 216 1.95 -3.98 25.91
N ASP A 217 1.15 -5.02 26.12
CA ASP A 217 -0.11 -4.99 26.87
C ASP A 217 -0.19 -6.09 27.93
N ASN A 218 -1.05 -5.91 28.92
CA ASN A 218 -1.36 -6.89 29.97
C ASN A 218 -2.62 -7.72 29.69
N GLY A 219 -3.06 -7.80 28.42
CA GLY A 219 -4.30 -8.41 27.98
C GLY A 219 -4.34 -9.93 28.01
N MET A 220 -5.27 -10.51 27.28
CA MET A 220 -5.52 -11.97 27.23
C MET A 220 -4.38 -12.74 26.55
N GLY A 221 -3.49 -12.06 25.85
CA GLY A 221 -2.43 -12.70 25.06
C GLY A 221 -2.95 -13.46 23.86
N ILE A 222 -2.01 -14.03 23.09
CA ILE A 222 -2.24 -14.68 21.80
C ILE A 222 -1.64 -16.09 21.86
N SER A 223 -2.39 -17.11 21.46
CA SER A 223 -1.88 -18.47 21.42
C SER A 223 -0.76 -18.62 20.40
N GLU A 224 0.12 -19.61 20.59
CA GLU A 224 1.28 -19.81 19.72
C GLU A 224 0.88 -20.06 18.26
N GLU A 225 -0.18 -20.84 18.06
CA GLU A 225 -0.74 -21.10 16.73
C GLU A 225 -1.26 -19.83 16.06
N ALA A 226 -1.89 -18.95 16.84
CA ALA A 226 -2.45 -17.71 16.32
C ALA A 226 -1.38 -16.68 15.96
N GLN A 227 -0.25 -16.64 16.66
CA GLN A 227 0.84 -15.71 16.41
C GLN A 227 1.41 -15.82 14.98
N SER A 228 1.40 -17.00 14.39
CA SER A 228 1.88 -17.24 13.03
C SER A 228 0.98 -16.63 11.94
N ILE A 229 -0.31 -16.43 12.24
CA ILE A 229 -1.32 -16.03 11.25
C ILE A 229 -2.00 -14.70 11.51
N ILE A 230 -1.80 -14.05 12.67
CA ILE A 230 -2.53 -12.80 13.02
C ILE A 230 -2.25 -11.63 12.09
N PHE A 231 -1.15 -11.66 11.34
CA PHE A 231 -0.79 -10.67 10.35
C PHE A 231 -1.29 -11.03 8.94
N ASP A 232 -1.92 -12.20 8.77
CA ASP A 232 -2.47 -12.58 7.49
C ASP A 232 -3.86 -11.96 7.31
N TYR A 233 -4.18 -11.63 6.08
CA TYR A 233 -5.45 -10.99 5.76
C TYR A 233 -6.64 -11.83 6.24
N ARG A 234 -7.53 -11.24 7.06
CA ARG A 234 -8.70 -11.88 7.67
C ARG A 234 -8.41 -12.99 8.70
N SER A 235 -7.22 -13.12 9.16
CA SER A 235 -6.94 -14.06 10.23
C SER A 235 -7.55 -13.54 11.54
N LYS A 236 -8.44 -14.34 12.10
CA LYS A 236 -8.99 -14.12 13.44
C LYS A 236 -8.30 -15.10 14.36
N GLY A 237 -7.27 -14.78 15.06
CA GLY A 237 -6.69 -15.70 16.05
C GLY A 237 -7.75 -16.61 16.70
N ASN A 238 -7.45 -17.46 17.63
CA ASN A 238 -8.36 -18.45 18.23
C ASN A 238 -9.62 -17.90 18.97
N LEU A 239 -9.99 -16.65 18.75
CA LEU A 239 -11.14 -16.02 19.42
C LEU A 239 -12.43 -16.36 18.66
N LYS A 240 -12.96 -17.58 18.93
CA LYS A 240 -14.26 -18.05 18.40
C LYS A 240 -15.45 -17.16 18.79
N GLU A 241 -15.29 -16.27 19.77
CA GLU A 241 -16.37 -15.45 20.33
C GLU A 241 -16.39 -14.00 19.83
N ASP A 242 -15.32 -13.48 19.21
CA ASP A 242 -15.25 -12.06 18.83
C ASP A 242 -15.81 -11.83 17.43
N LYS A 243 -17.13 -11.68 17.34
CA LYS A 243 -17.87 -11.39 16.09
C LYS A 243 -17.58 -9.99 15.51
N ALA A 244 -16.88 -9.13 16.24
CA ALA A 244 -16.75 -7.71 15.93
C ALA A 244 -15.40 -7.32 15.27
N SER A 245 -14.38 -8.20 15.21
CA SER A 245 -13.12 -7.87 14.55
C SER A 245 -12.90 -8.66 13.26
N PHE A 246 -12.58 -7.95 12.20
CA PHE A 246 -12.45 -8.53 10.84
C PHE A 246 -11.03 -8.97 10.48
N GLY A 247 -10.06 -8.87 11.38
CA GLY A 247 -8.68 -9.32 11.14
C GLY A 247 -7.93 -8.50 10.07
N ILE A 248 -8.35 -7.26 9.79
CA ILE A 248 -7.77 -6.41 8.75
C ILE A 248 -6.68 -5.49 9.33
N GLY A 249 -6.83 -5.03 10.58
CA GLY A 249 -5.94 -4.03 11.15
C GLY A 249 -4.47 -4.44 11.24
N LEU A 250 -4.18 -5.67 11.70
CA LEU A 250 -2.81 -6.15 11.81
C LEU A 250 -2.17 -6.48 10.46
N SER A 251 -2.92 -6.99 9.49
CA SER A 251 -2.41 -7.20 8.13
C SER A 251 -2.04 -5.89 7.46
N HIS A 252 -2.82 -4.83 7.70
CA HIS A 252 -2.50 -3.48 7.24
C HIS A 252 -1.27 -2.90 7.94
N CYS A 253 -1.12 -3.10 9.25
CA CYS A 253 0.12 -2.73 9.94
C CYS A 253 1.35 -3.40 9.31
N LYS A 254 1.25 -4.70 8.96
CA LYS A 254 2.32 -5.43 8.28
C LYS A 254 2.63 -4.84 6.90
N GLU A 255 1.61 -4.48 6.12
CA GLU A 255 1.77 -3.83 4.80
C GLU A 255 2.50 -2.49 4.93
N ILE A 256 2.02 -1.58 5.79
CA ILE A 256 2.66 -0.27 6.04
C ILE A 256 4.13 -0.42 6.46
N VAL A 257 4.39 -1.28 7.45
CA VAL A 257 5.74 -1.49 7.96
C VAL A 257 6.65 -2.08 6.89
N SER A 258 6.15 -3.01 6.06
CA SER A 258 6.90 -3.61 4.94
C SER A 258 7.22 -2.60 3.85
N ASP A 259 6.29 -1.69 3.51
CA ASP A 259 6.49 -0.63 2.52
C ASP A 259 7.56 0.37 2.97
N LEU A 260 7.75 0.52 4.28
CA LEU A 260 8.83 1.30 4.89
C LEU A 260 10.17 0.54 4.92
N GLY A 261 10.21 -0.72 4.46
CA GLY A 261 11.39 -1.59 4.48
C GLY A 261 11.66 -2.19 5.86
N GLY A 262 10.69 -2.12 6.77
CA GLY A 262 10.78 -2.64 8.13
C GLY A 262 10.16 -4.03 8.30
N ARG A 263 10.05 -4.46 9.54
CA ARG A 263 9.37 -5.69 9.93
C ARG A 263 8.54 -5.50 11.19
N ILE A 264 7.42 -6.23 11.28
CA ILE A 264 6.56 -6.31 12.47
C ILE A 264 6.39 -7.77 12.87
N TRP A 265 6.44 -8.05 14.17
CA TRP A 265 6.17 -9.38 14.73
C TRP A 265 5.57 -9.26 16.13
N VAL A 266 5.12 -10.38 16.67
CA VAL A 266 4.55 -10.44 18.02
C VAL A 266 5.27 -11.50 18.84
N LYS A 267 5.40 -11.24 20.14
CA LYS A 267 5.71 -12.21 21.19
C LYS A 267 4.58 -12.18 22.19
N SER A 268 3.96 -13.30 22.46
CA SER A 268 2.81 -13.35 23.36
C SER A 268 2.70 -14.71 24.02
N LYS A 269 2.04 -14.74 25.17
CA LYS A 269 1.65 -15.97 25.84
C LYS A 269 0.20 -15.81 26.29
N SER A 270 -0.61 -16.84 26.10
CA SER A 270 -2.00 -16.84 26.54
C SER A 270 -2.11 -16.42 28.01
N ASN A 271 -3.01 -15.52 28.32
CA ASN A 271 -3.23 -14.89 29.62
C ASN A 271 -2.06 -14.08 30.22
N SER A 272 -1.07 -13.73 29.42
CA SER A 272 0.10 -12.96 29.92
C SER A 272 0.30 -11.62 29.19
N GLY A 273 -0.60 -11.28 28.23
CA GLY A 273 -0.47 -10.11 27.40
C GLY A 273 0.33 -10.37 26.12
N SER A 274 0.57 -9.33 25.36
CA SER A 274 1.28 -9.40 24.09
C SER A 274 2.31 -8.28 23.96
N GLU A 275 3.37 -8.54 23.18
CA GLU A 275 4.39 -7.57 22.81
C GLU A 275 4.49 -7.53 21.28
N PHE A 276 4.04 -6.44 20.68
CA PHE A 276 4.21 -6.16 19.26
C PHE A 276 5.50 -5.38 19.05
N HIS A 277 6.36 -5.89 18.20
CA HIS A 277 7.66 -5.31 17.88
C HIS A 277 7.66 -4.80 16.45
N LEU A 278 8.13 -3.57 16.24
CA LEU A 278 8.38 -2.96 14.94
C LEU A 278 9.86 -2.61 14.85
N GLU A 279 10.49 -2.96 13.77
CA GLU A 279 11.84 -2.55 13.42
C GLU A 279 11.81 -1.85 12.07
N LEU A 280 12.24 -0.62 12.03
CA LEU A 280 12.15 0.26 10.88
C LEU A 280 13.54 0.80 10.55
N PRO A 281 14.02 0.65 9.30
CA PRO A 281 15.34 1.15 8.93
C PRO A 281 15.35 2.68 8.92
N LYS A 282 16.40 3.29 9.44
CA LYS A 282 16.68 4.71 9.23
C LYS A 282 17.27 4.91 7.84
N ARG A 283 16.78 5.92 7.14
CA ARG A 283 17.31 6.34 5.84
C ARG A 283 18.28 7.49 6.00
#